data_a661f8098bd2cff7dc1d2cd1ae112f27
#
_entry.id   a661f8098bd2cff7dc1d2cd1ae112f27
#
_cell.length_a   1.000
_cell.length_b   1.000
_cell.length_c   1.000
_cell.angle_alpha   90.00
_cell.angle_beta   90.00
_cell.angle_gamma   90.00
#
_symmetry.space_group_name_H-M   'P 1'
#
loop_
_entity.id
_entity.type
_entity.pdbx_description
1 polymer ?
#
loop_
_entity_poly.entity_id
_entity_poly.type
_entity_poly.pdbx_seq_one_letter_code
_entity_poly.pdbx_strand_id
1 'polypeptide(L)'
;MNAQERRKSERFPFREDILIDGAKLCTSNEISEGGLFVSAIQIFEEGEVIDVTIPLGGEQITVKGQVKYCQPGIGMGVMFHNLDDEQKVKIKKLVDRVSGRSS
;
A
#
# COMPACT_ATOMS: atom_id res chain seq x y z
N MET A 1 -17.96 12.16 -8.73
CA MET A 1 -17.28 11.25 -7.78
C MET A 1 -17.89 11.45 -6.39
N ASN A 2 -18.30 10.38 -5.74
CA ASN A 2 -18.91 10.50 -4.42
C ASN A 2 -17.82 10.59 -3.34
N ALA A 3 -18.21 10.90 -2.11
CA ALA A 3 -17.28 11.13 -1.01
C ALA A 3 -16.46 9.87 -0.67
N GLN A 4 -17.06 8.71 -0.84
CA GLN A 4 -16.42 7.44 -0.55
C GLN A 4 -15.28 7.15 -1.52
N GLU A 5 -15.48 7.40 -2.80
CA GLU A 5 -14.43 7.21 -3.81
C GLU A 5 -13.27 8.18 -3.60
N ARG A 6 -13.58 9.42 -3.30
CA ARG A 6 -12.57 10.42 -3.01
C ARG A 6 -11.73 10.00 -1.81
N ARG A 7 -12.39 9.48 -0.77
CA ARG A 7 -11.71 9.02 0.44
C ARG A 7 -10.77 7.86 0.16
N LYS A 8 -11.17 6.92 -0.69
CA LYS A 8 -10.33 5.77 -1.04
C LYS A 8 -9.09 6.15 -1.82
N SER A 9 -9.15 7.19 -2.62
CA SER A 9 -8.03 7.62 -3.42
C SER A 9 -7.15 8.67 -2.73
N GLU A 10 -7.59 9.18 -1.59
CA GLU A 10 -6.85 10.18 -0.84
C GLU A 10 -5.59 9.57 -0.27
N ARG A 11 -4.43 10.19 -0.56
CA ARG A 11 -3.11 9.65 -0.21
C ARG A 11 -2.52 10.42 0.95
N PHE A 12 -1.83 9.69 1.82
CA PHE A 12 -1.20 10.26 3.00
C PHE A 12 0.24 9.79 3.07
N PRO A 13 1.16 10.64 3.58
CA PRO A 13 2.55 10.21 3.78
C PRO A 13 2.60 8.98 4.70
N PHE A 14 3.36 7.98 4.27
CA PHE A 14 3.53 6.75 5.04
C PHE A 14 4.90 6.19 4.70
N ARG A 15 5.90 6.56 5.48
CA ARG A 15 7.28 6.13 5.25
C ARG A 15 7.62 4.97 6.16
N GLU A 16 7.54 3.78 5.60
CA GLU A 16 7.86 2.55 6.31
C GLU A 16 8.51 1.59 5.34
N ASP A 17 9.41 0.78 5.87
CA ASP A 17 9.96 -0.32 5.09
C ASP A 17 8.89 -1.40 4.94
N ILE A 18 8.69 -1.84 3.72
CA ILE A 18 7.77 -2.92 3.40
C ILE A 18 8.53 -4.04 2.71
N LEU A 19 7.97 -5.22 2.77
CA LEU A 19 8.61 -6.39 2.19
C LEU A 19 7.76 -6.88 1.01
N ILE A 20 8.39 -7.05 -0.14
CA ILE A 20 7.73 -7.54 -1.36
C ILE A 20 8.11 -9.00 -1.56
N ASP A 21 7.10 -9.85 -1.73
CA ASP A 21 7.26 -11.30 -1.96
C ASP A 21 8.16 -11.98 -0.92
N GLY A 22 8.14 -11.45 0.31
CA GLY A 22 8.90 -12.02 1.42
C GLY A 22 10.40 -11.86 1.34
N ALA A 23 10.92 -11.14 0.34
CA ALA A 23 12.35 -11.09 0.09
C ALA A 23 12.91 -9.71 -0.27
N LYS A 24 12.12 -8.85 -0.89
CA LYS A 24 12.60 -7.57 -1.41
C LYS A 24 12.16 -6.44 -0.51
N LEU A 25 13.11 -5.78 0.15
CA LEU A 25 12.83 -4.66 1.03
C LEU A 25 12.70 -3.39 0.19
N CYS A 26 11.57 -2.70 0.35
CA CYS A 26 11.29 -1.45 -0.34
C CYS A 26 10.78 -0.44 0.67
N THR A 27 10.79 0.84 0.30
CA THR A 27 10.28 1.90 1.17
C THR A 27 8.96 2.42 0.63
N SER A 28 7.92 2.36 1.46
CA SER A 28 6.66 3.00 1.15
C SER A 28 6.78 4.50 1.33
N ASN A 29 6.17 5.28 0.45
CA ASN A 29 6.15 6.75 0.56
C ASN A 29 4.76 7.28 0.90
N GLU A 30 3.73 6.68 0.33
CA GLU A 30 2.35 7.12 0.53
C GLU A 30 1.43 5.92 0.62
N ILE A 31 0.33 6.09 1.35
CA ILE A 31 -0.71 5.07 1.46
C ILE A 31 -2.08 5.70 1.26
N SER A 32 -2.98 4.92 0.67
CA SER A 32 -4.41 5.22 0.62
C SER A 32 -5.17 3.94 0.96
N GLU A 33 -6.49 4.03 1.08
CA GLU A 33 -7.30 2.82 1.29
C GLU A 33 -7.20 1.85 0.10
N GLY A 34 -6.86 2.38 -1.08
CA GLY A 34 -6.77 1.57 -2.30
C GLY A 34 -5.38 1.03 -2.62
N GLY A 35 -4.34 1.56 -2.02
CA GLY A 35 -2.98 1.09 -2.35
C GLY A 35 -1.86 1.89 -1.77
N LEU A 36 -0.67 1.66 -2.33
CA LEU A 36 0.58 2.26 -1.89
C LEU A 36 1.34 2.86 -3.05
N PHE A 37 2.14 3.89 -2.78
CA PHE A 37 3.23 4.27 -3.67
C PHE A 37 4.53 3.87 -2.99
N VAL A 38 5.36 3.13 -3.71
CA VAL A 38 6.56 2.48 -3.16
C VAL A 38 7.78 2.90 -3.97
N SER A 39 8.83 3.33 -3.29
CA SER A 39 10.13 3.52 -3.93
C SER A 39 10.77 2.17 -4.14
N ALA A 40 11.14 1.86 -5.38
CA ALA A 40 11.75 0.60 -5.74
C ALA A 40 12.86 0.83 -6.75
N ILE A 41 14.01 0.21 -6.49
CA ILE A 41 15.13 0.24 -7.43
C ILE A 41 14.88 -0.77 -8.54
N GLN A 42 14.24 -1.87 -8.19
CA GLN A 42 13.96 -2.96 -9.11
C GLN A 42 12.77 -2.62 -10.00
N ILE A 43 12.75 -3.21 -11.18
CA ILE A 43 11.66 -3.03 -12.13
C ILE A 43 10.62 -4.14 -11.89
N PHE A 44 9.38 -3.72 -11.73
CA PHE A 44 8.23 -4.63 -11.64
C PHE A 44 7.34 -4.39 -12.85
N GLU A 45 6.71 -5.42 -13.34
CA GLU A 45 5.85 -5.31 -14.52
C GLU A 45 4.45 -4.86 -14.14
N GLU A 46 3.86 -4.01 -14.97
CA GLU A 46 2.47 -3.62 -14.78
C GLU A 46 1.58 -4.86 -14.83
N GLY A 47 0.62 -4.92 -13.91
CA GLY A 47 -0.29 -6.06 -13.80
C GLY A 47 0.23 -7.18 -12.92
N GLU A 48 1.51 -7.16 -12.58
CA GLU A 48 2.09 -8.19 -11.72
C GLU A 48 1.43 -8.15 -10.33
N VAL A 49 1.05 -9.32 -9.81
CA VAL A 49 0.48 -9.43 -8.46
C VAL A 49 1.59 -9.87 -7.51
N ILE A 50 1.78 -9.10 -6.46
CA ILE A 50 2.86 -9.30 -5.49
C ILE A 50 2.28 -9.41 -4.08
N ASP A 51 3.02 -10.03 -3.19
CA ASP A 51 2.70 -10.03 -1.76
C ASP A 51 3.37 -8.81 -1.13
N VAL A 52 2.62 -8.03 -0.38
CA VAL A 52 3.12 -6.83 0.28
C VAL A 52 2.95 -6.99 1.78
N THR A 53 4.05 -6.97 2.52
CA THR A 53 4.03 -7.04 3.98
C THR A 53 4.25 -5.65 4.54
N ILE A 54 3.28 -5.18 5.30
CA ILE A 54 3.23 -3.82 5.82
C ILE A 54 3.26 -3.85 7.33
N PRO A 55 4.15 -3.06 7.97
CA PRO A 55 4.15 -2.97 9.44
C PRO A 55 2.95 -2.18 9.94
N LEU A 56 2.34 -2.66 11.02
CA LEU A 56 1.17 -2.05 11.63
C LEU A 56 1.41 -1.69 13.11
N GLY A 57 2.63 -1.25 13.45
CA GLY A 57 2.95 -0.87 14.81
C GLY A 57 2.93 -2.07 15.76
N GLY A 58 3.96 -2.88 15.75
CA GLY A 58 4.06 -4.08 16.57
C GLY A 58 3.52 -5.34 15.93
N GLU A 59 2.72 -5.18 14.88
CA GLU A 59 2.23 -6.29 14.07
C GLU A 59 2.63 -6.04 12.62
N GLN A 60 2.31 -6.99 11.76
CA GLN A 60 2.45 -6.80 10.32
C GLN A 60 1.29 -7.49 9.61
N ILE A 61 0.98 -7.03 8.41
CA ILE A 61 -0.04 -7.63 7.59
C ILE A 61 0.55 -7.92 6.21
N THR A 62 0.22 -9.06 5.63
CA THR A 62 0.59 -9.38 4.25
C THR A 62 -0.67 -9.39 3.41
N VAL A 63 -0.66 -8.57 2.37
CA VAL A 63 -1.80 -8.44 1.45
C VAL A 63 -1.31 -8.59 0.02
N LYS A 64 -2.21 -8.93 -0.88
CA LYS A 64 -1.91 -8.93 -2.31
C LYS A 64 -1.99 -7.52 -2.86
N GLY A 65 -1.06 -7.17 -3.72
CA GLY A 65 -1.11 -5.91 -4.45
C GLY A 65 -0.85 -6.15 -5.92
N GLN A 66 -1.43 -5.32 -6.77
CA GLN A 66 -1.19 -5.37 -8.21
C GLN A 66 -0.44 -4.11 -8.64
N VAL A 67 0.65 -4.29 -9.35
CA VAL A 67 1.44 -3.17 -9.86
C VAL A 67 0.64 -2.49 -10.97
N LYS A 68 0.31 -1.22 -10.77
CA LYS A 68 -0.46 -0.45 -11.75
C LYS A 68 0.46 0.29 -12.72
N TYR A 69 1.59 0.76 -12.23
CA TYR A 69 2.62 1.37 -13.05
C TYR A 69 3.94 1.28 -12.30
N CYS A 70 5.03 1.29 -13.08
CA CYS A 70 6.37 1.29 -12.50
C CYS A 70 7.22 2.28 -13.29
N GLN A 71 7.85 3.22 -12.59
CA GLN A 71 8.80 4.16 -13.16
C GLN A 71 10.18 3.79 -12.63
N PRO A 72 11.03 3.19 -13.48
CA PRO A 72 12.35 2.73 -13.03
C PRO A 72 13.16 3.85 -12.39
N GLY A 73 13.76 3.56 -11.25
CA GLY A 73 14.56 4.52 -10.49
C GLY A 73 13.74 5.49 -9.65
N ILE A 74 12.42 5.47 -9.75
CA ILE A 74 11.54 6.37 -8.98
C ILE A 74 10.66 5.54 -8.05
N GLY A 75 9.82 4.68 -8.62
CA GLY A 75 8.94 3.88 -7.80
C GLY A 75 7.80 3.28 -8.57
N MET A 76 6.85 2.71 -7.85
CA MET A 76 5.70 2.07 -8.46
C MET A 76 4.43 2.33 -7.65
N GLY A 77 3.30 2.39 -8.36
CA GLY A 77 1.98 2.42 -7.76
C GLY A 77 1.45 1.01 -7.64
N VAL A 78 1.02 0.64 -6.44
CA VAL A 78 0.49 -0.69 -6.15
C VAL A 78 -0.93 -0.54 -5.64
N MET A 79 -1.87 -1.23 -6.28
CA MET A 79 -3.27 -1.26 -5.85
C MET A 79 -3.50 -2.55 -5.06
N PHE A 80 -4.11 -2.44 -3.89
CA PHE A 80 -4.47 -3.63 -3.12
C PHE A 80 -5.42 -4.50 -3.93
N HIS A 81 -5.25 -5.80 -3.80
CA HIS A 81 -5.91 -6.77 -4.68
C HIS A 81 -6.57 -7.86 -3.83
N ASN A 82 -7.88 -8.06 -4.03
CA ASN A 82 -8.63 -9.13 -3.36
C ASN A 82 -8.46 -9.17 -1.84
N LEU A 83 -8.56 -8.03 -1.18
CA LEU A 83 -8.51 -7.98 0.28
C LEU A 83 -9.74 -8.65 0.87
N ASP A 84 -9.53 -9.49 1.89
CA ASP A 84 -10.64 -9.99 2.68
C ASP A 84 -11.10 -8.92 3.68
N ASP A 85 -12.20 -9.19 4.39
CA ASP A 85 -12.77 -8.20 5.29
C ASP A 85 -11.83 -7.80 6.42
N GLU A 86 -11.10 -8.77 6.97
CA GLU A 86 -10.13 -8.49 8.02
C GLU A 86 -9.00 -7.59 7.52
N GLN A 87 -8.48 -7.86 6.32
CA GLN A 87 -7.44 -7.05 5.71
C GLN A 87 -7.94 -5.63 5.44
N LYS A 88 -9.17 -5.49 4.94
CA LYS A 88 -9.77 -4.18 4.70
C LYS A 88 -9.86 -3.36 5.97
N VAL A 89 -10.28 -3.98 7.07
CA VAL A 89 -10.39 -3.31 8.36
C VAL A 89 -9.01 -2.84 8.84
N LYS A 90 -8.00 -3.69 8.73
CA LYS A 90 -6.65 -3.34 9.16
C LYS A 90 -6.04 -2.22 8.32
N ILE A 91 -6.23 -2.26 7.01
CA ILE A 91 -5.74 -1.20 6.13
C ILE A 91 -6.44 0.11 6.43
N LYS A 92 -7.75 0.09 6.63
CA LYS A 92 -8.49 1.29 6.95
C LYS A 92 -8.02 1.91 8.26
N LYS A 93 -7.77 1.09 9.28
CA LYS A 93 -7.24 1.59 10.55
C LYS A 93 -5.87 2.21 10.39
N LEU A 94 -5.02 1.61 9.56
CA LEU A 94 -3.71 2.16 9.30
C LEU A 94 -3.81 3.52 8.60
N VAL A 95 -4.66 3.62 7.57
CA VAL A 95 -4.86 4.87 6.85
C VAL A 95 -5.43 5.95 7.78
N ASP A 96 -6.40 5.60 8.61
CA ASP A 96 -6.98 6.54 9.58
C ASP A 96 -5.91 7.06 10.54
N ARG A 97 -5.02 6.19 10.98
CA ARG A 97 -3.95 6.58 11.91
C ARG A 97 -2.95 7.53 11.25
N VAL A 98 -2.49 7.21 10.04
CA VAL A 98 -1.49 8.06 9.37
C VAL A 98 -2.08 9.36 8.85
N SER A 99 -3.38 9.40 8.62
CA SER A 99 -4.06 10.62 8.19
C SER A 99 -4.39 11.56 9.37
N GLY A 100 -4.21 11.09 10.59
CA GLY A 100 -4.56 11.84 11.79
C GLY A 100 -6.04 11.83 12.12
N ARG A 101 -6.83 10.99 11.47
CA ARG A 101 -8.26 10.87 11.76
C ARG A 101 -8.45 9.95 12.96
N SER A 102 -9.31 10.38 13.88
CA SER A 102 -9.71 9.50 14.97
C SER A 102 -10.81 8.58 14.47
N SER A 103 -10.70 7.34 14.77
CA SER A 103 -11.69 6.34 14.40
C SER A 103 -12.79 6.26 15.43
#